data_c8ef176ce87543b095e84c703310185b
#
_entry.id   c8ef176ce87543b095e84c703310185b
#
_cell.length_a   1.000
_cell.length_b   1.000
_cell.length_c   1.000
_cell.angle_alpha   90.00
_cell.angle_beta   90.00
_cell.angle_gamma   90.00
#
_symmetry.space_group_name_H-M   'P 1'
#
loop_
_entity.id
_entity.type
_entity.pdbx_description
1 polymer ?
#
loop_
_entity_poly.entity_id
_entity_poly.type
_entity_poly.pdbx_seq_one_letter_code
_entity_poly.pdbx_strand_id
1 'polypeptide(L)'
;MSNESPLFLTKVECPVCKTINEFETIKVGAYVEEDHDTDFCPKGRRWHNPKYAIYNPLLFFMATCENCYYTREFNQTFRDWKNDSAFRTYRQKGIQSRHLEALAVDGSILKMLGQRRDPQGNPFGTAVVKFLLGIYDELLNEHPHKLDVGRFYLRIAWLYREQLGESNVTTSQSVHFAHDIEKAYAQLKQARDTLATNVSNVSDLVATAFSGREGAMEQSAEFLSVAEILKTNLTQIAEQEAALAATIAQMGQTVEDNSRVLHHRPESGRQGTIGFGGYPSFEDFLRQVKTRWEFAPLNEHDALFYAIEFYKSALEDGHEIQQGNQQIQATYLIAELSRRVSRNVEAKQYFNNTIKAGQQFIFDNRGDQTRTALAKKITELALAQGRTNLAAIKGD
;
A
#
# COMPACT_ATOMS: atom_id res chain seq x y z
N MET A 1 15.14 30.86 22.25
CA MET A 1 14.77 29.58 21.66
C MET A 1 15.75 28.53 22.17
N SER A 2 15.31 27.52 22.89
CA SER A 2 16.21 26.54 23.50
C SER A 2 16.97 25.76 22.43
N ASN A 3 18.29 25.73 22.55
CA ASN A 3 19.20 25.01 21.64
C ASN A 3 19.20 23.48 21.95
N GLU A 4 18.25 23.01 22.76
CA GLU A 4 18.14 21.62 23.18
C GLU A 4 17.65 20.72 22.06
N SER A 5 18.19 19.50 22.02
CA SER A 5 17.73 18.48 21.12
C SER A 5 16.22 18.17 21.38
N PRO A 6 15.37 18.15 20.36
CA PRO A 6 13.98 17.75 20.49
C PRO A 6 13.80 16.23 20.66
N LEU A 7 14.90 15.49 20.72
CA LEU A 7 14.91 14.03 20.81
C LEU A 7 15.40 13.56 22.19
N PHE A 8 14.81 12.45 22.65
CA PHE A 8 15.33 11.64 23.72
C PHE A 8 15.99 10.39 23.17
N LEU A 9 17.04 9.92 23.83
CA LEU A 9 17.60 8.59 23.60
C LEU A 9 17.05 7.60 24.61
N THR A 10 16.50 6.50 24.14
CA THR A 10 15.94 5.44 24.99
C THR A 10 16.65 4.13 24.67
N LYS A 11 17.25 3.51 25.69
CA LYS A 11 17.91 2.21 25.57
C LYS A 11 16.87 1.08 25.64
N VAL A 12 16.83 0.25 24.61
CA VAL A 12 15.95 -0.92 24.58
C VAL A 12 16.73 -2.12 24.07
N GLU A 13 16.62 -3.25 24.76
CA GLU A 13 17.14 -4.53 24.29
C GLU A 13 16.24 -5.09 23.19
N CYS A 14 16.81 -5.50 22.07
CA CYS A 14 16.08 -6.12 20.99
C CYS A 14 15.45 -7.46 21.44
N PRO A 15 14.14 -7.69 21.25
CA PRO A 15 13.51 -8.96 21.65
C PRO A 15 14.00 -10.16 20.82
N VAL A 16 14.61 -9.93 19.64
CA VAL A 16 15.12 -10.97 18.75
C VAL A 16 16.56 -11.33 19.06
N CYS A 17 17.51 -10.41 18.89
CA CYS A 17 18.95 -10.71 18.99
C CYS A 17 19.59 -10.28 20.33
N LYS A 18 18.82 -9.69 21.23
CA LYS A 18 19.25 -9.23 22.57
C LYS A 18 20.25 -8.08 22.58
N THR A 19 20.61 -7.54 21.44
CA THR A 19 21.46 -6.34 21.34
C THR A 19 20.76 -5.15 21.97
N ILE A 20 21.47 -4.37 22.79
CA ILE A 20 20.95 -3.13 23.35
C ILE A 20 21.13 -2.03 22.30
N ASN A 21 20.04 -1.35 21.95
CA ASN A 21 20.02 -0.26 20.98
C ASN A 21 19.61 1.04 21.70
N GLU A 22 20.09 2.17 21.18
CA GLU A 22 19.64 3.51 21.56
C GLU A 22 18.71 4.05 20.47
N PHE A 23 17.44 4.22 20.84
CA PHE A 23 16.43 4.74 19.91
C PHE A 23 16.11 6.19 20.20
N GLU A 24 16.04 6.99 19.15
CA GLU A 24 15.62 8.37 19.21
C GLU A 24 14.09 8.46 19.30
N THR A 25 13.60 9.23 20.26
CA THR A 25 12.17 9.51 20.46
C THR A 25 11.94 11.01 20.50
N ILE A 26 10.91 11.48 19.81
CA ILE A 26 10.56 12.89 19.80
C ILE A 26 9.96 13.30 21.14
N LYS A 27 10.44 14.40 21.71
CA LYS A 27 9.85 15.02 22.92
C LYS A 27 8.44 15.53 22.62
N VAL A 28 7.53 15.37 23.57
CA VAL A 28 6.19 15.95 23.47
C VAL A 28 6.29 17.44 23.24
N GLY A 29 5.56 17.97 22.26
CA GLY A 29 5.58 19.38 21.90
C GLY A 29 6.83 19.83 21.16
N ALA A 30 7.70 18.95 20.67
CA ALA A 30 8.87 19.32 19.87
C ALA A 30 8.51 19.90 18.49
N TYR A 31 7.34 19.55 17.97
CA TYR A 31 6.78 20.10 16.74
C TYR A 31 5.26 20.22 16.85
N VAL A 32 4.68 20.98 15.94
CA VAL A 32 3.22 21.15 15.80
C VAL A 32 2.84 20.71 14.41
N GLU A 33 1.78 19.91 14.30
CA GLU A 33 1.12 19.60 13.02
C GLU A 33 0.13 20.71 12.70
N GLU A 34 0.25 21.24 11.49
CA GLU A 34 -0.71 22.18 10.94
C GLU A 34 -1.79 21.35 10.25
N ASP A 35 -2.96 21.79 10.15
CA ASP A 35 -4.10 21.16 9.46
C ASP A 35 -3.89 19.70 8.95
N HIS A 36 -4.95 18.99 8.62
CA HIS A 36 -4.90 17.62 8.15
C HIS A 36 -5.67 17.48 6.84
N ASP A 37 -5.18 16.63 5.96
CA ASP A 37 -5.90 16.21 4.78
C ASP A 37 -7.01 15.22 5.13
N THR A 38 -7.84 14.87 4.16
CA THR A 38 -9.00 14.01 4.35
C THR A 38 -8.67 12.58 4.78
N ASP A 39 -7.45 12.10 4.52
CA ASP A 39 -6.91 10.83 5.00
C ASP A 39 -6.08 10.96 6.29
N PHE A 40 -6.22 12.09 7.00
CA PHE A 40 -5.51 12.47 8.23
C PHE A 40 -4.01 12.71 8.06
N CYS A 41 -3.49 12.81 6.83
CA CYS A 41 -2.13 13.25 6.60
C CYS A 41 -1.96 14.71 7.06
N PRO A 42 -0.99 15.03 7.91
CA PRO A 42 -0.68 16.42 8.23
C PRO A 42 -0.25 17.19 6.98
N LYS A 43 -0.86 18.35 6.71
CA LYS A 43 -0.51 19.21 5.57
C LYS A 43 0.78 19.97 5.78
N GLY A 44 1.16 20.21 7.02
CA GLY A 44 2.40 20.89 7.37
C GLY A 44 2.87 20.48 8.77
N ARG A 45 4.16 20.67 9.01
CA ARG A 45 4.77 20.43 10.31
C ARG A 45 5.79 21.52 10.61
N ARG A 46 5.71 22.07 11.78
CA ARG A 46 6.61 23.11 12.23
C ARG A 46 7.34 22.68 13.50
N TRP A 47 8.63 22.38 13.35
CA TRP A 47 9.51 22.11 14.49
C TRP A 47 9.82 23.39 15.27
N HIS A 48 9.83 23.30 16.59
CA HIS A 48 10.26 24.41 17.43
C HIS A 48 11.76 24.70 17.29
N ASN A 49 12.56 23.69 16.99
CA ASN A 49 13.96 23.84 16.62
C ASN A 49 14.13 23.71 15.10
N PRO A 50 14.44 24.80 14.36
CA PRO A 50 14.50 24.79 12.89
C PRO A 50 15.54 23.82 12.30
N LYS A 51 16.57 23.45 13.07
CA LYS A 51 17.58 22.46 12.63
C LYS A 51 16.96 21.08 12.29
N TYR A 52 15.79 20.80 12.84
CA TYR A 52 15.06 19.53 12.64
C TYR A 52 14.00 19.62 11.53
N ALA A 53 13.84 20.77 10.89
CA ALA A 53 12.85 20.97 9.83
C ALA A 53 13.02 20.00 8.63
N ILE A 54 14.24 19.50 8.41
CA ILE A 54 14.54 18.51 7.35
C ILE A 54 14.03 17.11 7.68
N TYR A 55 13.63 16.84 8.92
CA TYR A 55 13.19 15.52 9.34
C TYR A 55 11.67 15.46 9.42
N ASN A 56 11.10 14.48 8.69
CA ASN A 56 9.73 14.08 8.94
C ASN A 56 9.67 13.32 10.28
N PRO A 57 8.73 13.64 11.20
CA PRO A 57 8.58 12.91 12.47
C PRO A 57 8.40 11.39 12.30
N LEU A 58 7.88 10.95 11.17
CA LEU A 58 7.72 9.51 10.85
C LEU A 58 9.07 8.76 10.78
N LEU A 59 10.20 9.44 10.59
CA LEU A 59 11.55 8.85 10.69
C LEU A 59 11.80 8.21 12.06
N PHE A 60 11.21 8.79 13.12
CA PHE A 60 11.37 8.36 14.52
C PHE A 60 10.24 7.46 15.00
N PHE A 61 9.28 7.13 14.12
CA PHE A 61 8.12 6.32 14.48
C PHE A 61 8.45 4.83 14.66
N MET A 62 9.38 4.32 13.85
CA MET A 62 9.79 2.92 13.88
C MET A 62 11.15 2.76 14.57
N ALA A 63 11.24 1.78 15.48
CA ALA A 63 12.50 1.33 16.08
C ALA A 63 13.07 0.16 15.27
N THR A 64 14.29 0.28 14.78
CA THR A 64 14.99 -0.76 14.01
C THR A 64 16.28 -1.14 14.70
N CYS A 65 16.44 -2.42 15.03
CA CYS A 65 17.66 -2.95 15.64
C CYS A 65 18.86 -2.80 14.71
N GLU A 66 19.96 -2.27 15.21
CA GLU A 66 21.18 -2.06 14.41
C GLU A 66 21.86 -3.37 14.01
N ASN A 67 21.70 -4.43 14.80
CA ASN A 67 22.34 -5.71 14.58
C ASN A 67 21.55 -6.66 13.66
N CYS A 68 20.26 -6.84 13.93
CA CYS A 68 19.45 -7.82 13.17
C CYS A 68 18.38 -7.18 12.30
N TYR A 69 18.21 -5.88 12.33
CA TYR A 69 17.21 -5.11 11.57
C TYR A 69 15.75 -5.36 11.98
N TYR A 70 15.49 -6.11 13.07
CA TYR A 70 14.15 -6.28 13.60
C TYR A 70 13.51 -4.92 13.88
N THR A 71 12.33 -4.69 13.34
CA THR A 71 11.69 -3.36 13.32
C THR A 71 10.25 -3.43 13.82
N ARG A 72 9.90 -2.52 14.71
CA ARG A 72 8.54 -2.35 15.25
C ARG A 72 8.23 -0.88 15.49
N GLU A 73 6.93 -0.57 15.63
CA GLU A 73 6.49 0.74 16.12
C GLU A 73 7.12 1.01 17.50
N PHE A 74 7.75 2.18 17.65
CA PHE A 74 8.41 2.56 18.90
C PHE A 74 7.39 3.08 19.91
N ASN A 75 6.60 2.20 20.46
CA ASN A 75 5.58 2.48 21.46
C ASN A 75 5.93 1.88 22.83
N GLN A 76 5.04 2.06 23.83
CA GLN A 76 5.23 1.55 25.18
C GLN A 76 5.40 0.02 25.20
N THR A 77 4.61 -0.71 24.41
CA THR A 77 4.68 -2.18 24.35
C THR A 77 6.06 -2.66 23.89
N PHE A 78 6.64 -1.99 22.85
CA PHE A 78 7.98 -2.33 22.40
C PHE A 78 9.06 -1.96 23.45
N ARG A 79 8.94 -0.81 24.12
CA ARG A 79 9.91 -0.41 25.16
C ARG A 79 9.91 -1.35 26.33
N ASP A 80 8.72 -1.78 26.76
CA ASP A 80 8.52 -2.57 27.97
C ASP A 80 8.28 -4.07 27.69
N TRP A 81 8.67 -4.56 26.51
CA TRP A 81 8.39 -5.93 26.07
C TRP A 81 8.79 -7.00 27.11
N LYS A 82 9.80 -6.72 27.93
CA LYS A 82 10.25 -7.62 29.01
C LYS A 82 9.19 -7.80 30.10
N ASN A 83 8.32 -6.81 30.28
CA ASN A 83 7.24 -6.83 31.28
C ASN A 83 5.94 -7.42 30.70
N ASP A 84 5.85 -7.56 29.36
CA ASP A 84 4.71 -8.20 28.71
C ASP A 84 4.87 -9.73 28.74
N SER A 85 4.22 -10.36 29.73
CA SER A 85 4.26 -11.81 29.91
C SER A 85 3.62 -12.58 28.74
N ALA A 86 2.54 -12.05 28.17
CA ALA A 86 1.84 -12.66 27.05
C ALA A 86 2.72 -12.67 25.81
N PHE A 87 3.35 -11.52 25.49
CA PHE A 87 4.31 -11.43 24.39
C PHE A 87 5.45 -12.43 24.55
N ARG A 88 6.10 -12.47 25.71
CA ARG A 88 7.24 -13.36 25.99
C ARG A 88 6.88 -14.83 25.89
N THR A 89 5.71 -15.21 26.39
CA THR A 89 5.29 -16.60 26.45
C THR A 89 4.82 -17.14 25.11
N TYR A 90 4.03 -16.35 24.38
CA TYR A 90 3.29 -16.87 23.22
C TYR A 90 3.83 -16.37 21.87
N ARG A 91 4.46 -15.19 21.82
CA ARG A 91 4.82 -14.55 20.54
C ARG A 91 6.33 -14.44 20.28
N GLN A 92 7.11 -14.11 21.31
CA GLN A 92 8.52 -13.76 21.15
C GLN A 92 9.34 -14.86 20.46
N LYS A 93 9.22 -16.12 20.87
CA LYS A 93 9.99 -17.24 20.34
C LYS A 93 9.71 -17.47 18.85
N GLY A 94 8.44 -17.42 18.46
CA GLY A 94 8.03 -17.57 17.05
C GLY A 94 8.52 -16.42 16.19
N ILE A 95 8.44 -15.17 16.66
CA ILE A 95 8.97 -13.99 15.96
C ILE A 95 10.49 -14.13 15.81
N GLN A 96 11.20 -14.48 16.88
CA GLN A 96 12.65 -14.64 16.88
C GLN A 96 13.10 -15.69 15.84
N SER A 97 12.49 -16.87 15.81
CA SER A 97 12.85 -17.94 14.87
C SER A 97 12.65 -17.48 13.43
N ARG A 98 11.45 -17.04 13.08
CA ARG A 98 11.11 -16.60 11.70
C ARG A 98 11.98 -15.45 11.21
N HIS A 99 12.22 -14.46 12.08
CA HIS A 99 13.05 -13.31 11.72
C HIS A 99 14.50 -13.73 11.46
N LEU A 100 15.09 -14.56 12.34
CA LEU A 100 16.47 -15.02 12.17
C LEU A 100 16.63 -15.95 10.96
N GLU A 101 15.64 -16.79 10.68
CA GLU A 101 15.58 -17.61 9.47
C GLU A 101 15.57 -16.74 8.21
N ALA A 102 14.67 -15.72 8.16
CA ALA A 102 14.60 -14.77 7.06
C ALA A 102 15.90 -13.94 6.91
N LEU A 103 16.53 -13.60 8.02
CA LEU A 103 17.81 -12.87 8.00
C LEU A 103 18.96 -13.74 7.47
N ALA A 104 18.93 -15.05 7.69
CA ALA A 104 19.98 -15.98 7.27
C ALA A 104 19.97 -16.25 5.75
N VAL A 105 18.86 -16.00 5.06
CA VAL A 105 18.73 -16.21 3.61
C VAL A 105 19.70 -15.31 2.83
N ASP A 106 20.33 -15.86 1.80
CA ASP A 106 21.16 -15.09 0.89
C ASP A 106 20.34 -14.07 0.11
N GLY A 107 20.77 -12.81 0.12
CA GLY A 107 20.02 -11.71 -0.47
C GLY A 107 18.72 -11.38 0.29
N SER A 108 18.69 -11.66 1.59
CA SER A 108 17.60 -11.35 2.52
C SER A 108 17.08 -9.92 2.35
N ILE A 109 15.76 -9.78 2.27
CA ILE A 109 15.09 -8.47 2.26
C ILE A 109 15.45 -7.65 3.51
N LEU A 110 15.58 -8.29 4.67
CA LEU A 110 16.00 -7.64 5.91
C LEU A 110 17.40 -7.01 5.78
N LYS A 111 18.34 -7.71 5.17
CA LYS A 111 19.70 -7.17 4.91
C LYS A 111 19.67 -6.09 3.83
N MET A 112 18.93 -6.31 2.75
CA MET A 112 18.79 -5.31 1.68
C MET A 112 18.28 -3.97 2.20
N LEU A 113 17.24 -4.00 2.99
CA LEU A 113 16.64 -2.81 3.59
C LEU A 113 17.49 -2.28 4.74
N GLY A 114 17.87 -3.13 5.68
CA GLY A 114 18.51 -2.77 6.93
C GLY A 114 19.86 -2.07 6.76
N GLN A 115 20.66 -2.49 5.77
CA GLN A 115 21.98 -1.92 5.48
C GLN A 115 21.92 -0.57 4.74
N ARG A 116 20.75 -0.12 4.32
CA ARG A 116 20.57 1.10 3.51
C ARG A 116 19.99 2.28 4.31
N ARG A 117 19.99 2.19 5.64
CA ARG A 117 19.53 3.28 6.52
C ARG A 117 20.61 4.33 6.65
N ASP A 118 20.30 5.55 6.26
CA ASP A 118 21.14 6.74 6.42
C ASP A 118 20.24 7.91 6.82
N PRO A 119 19.94 8.07 8.13
CA PRO A 119 19.04 9.12 8.60
C PRO A 119 19.55 10.54 8.33
N GLN A 120 20.86 10.72 8.17
CA GLN A 120 21.46 12.05 7.95
C GLN A 120 21.54 12.39 6.46
N GLY A 121 21.99 11.45 5.63
CA GLY A 121 22.14 11.68 4.20
C GLY A 121 20.83 11.52 3.43
N ASN A 122 19.95 10.61 3.85
CA ASN A 122 18.66 10.37 3.21
C ASN A 122 17.57 10.06 4.25
N PRO A 123 17.06 11.08 4.96
CA PRO A 123 16.03 10.90 6.00
C PRO A 123 14.73 10.33 5.44
N PHE A 124 14.29 10.76 4.24
CA PHE A 124 13.09 10.24 3.58
C PHE A 124 13.22 8.74 3.28
N GLY A 125 14.25 8.35 2.54
CA GLY A 125 14.48 6.94 2.18
C GLY A 125 14.66 6.07 3.41
N THR A 126 15.32 6.57 4.45
CA THR A 126 15.46 5.85 5.74
C THR A 126 14.11 5.65 6.43
N ALA A 127 13.22 6.66 6.44
CA ALA A 127 11.89 6.52 7.01
C ALA A 127 11.09 5.43 6.27
N VAL A 128 11.06 5.47 4.94
CA VAL A 128 10.38 4.45 4.12
C VAL A 128 10.96 3.06 4.39
N VAL A 129 12.28 2.91 4.39
CA VAL A 129 12.97 1.63 4.67
C VAL A 129 12.59 1.07 6.04
N LYS A 130 12.51 1.91 7.08
CA LYS A 130 12.10 1.48 8.42
C LYS A 130 10.65 0.96 8.44
N PHE A 131 9.74 1.63 7.75
CA PHE A 131 8.37 1.12 7.60
C PHE A 131 8.32 -0.20 6.82
N LEU A 132 9.09 -0.33 5.73
CA LEU A 132 9.18 -1.58 4.96
C LEU A 132 9.72 -2.74 5.78
N LEU A 133 10.74 -2.50 6.61
CA LEU A 133 11.25 -3.49 7.56
C LEU A 133 10.16 -3.90 8.56
N GLY A 134 9.41 -2.94 9.11
CA GLY A 134 8.32 -3.23 10.03
C GLY A 134 7.18 -4.01 9.39
N ILE A 135 6.83 -3.70 8.14
CA ILE A 135 5.85 -4.46 7.36
C ILE A 135 6.35 -5.87 7.09
N TYR A 136 7.59 -6.01 6.66
CA TYR A 136 8.19 -7.32 6.39
C TYR A 136 8.22 -8.20 7.64
N ASP A 137 8.66 -7.64 8.78
CA ASP A 137 8.67 -8.34 10.06
C ASP A 137 7.26 -8.74 10.52
N GLU A 138 6.25 -7.91 10.26
CA GLU A 138 4.87 -8.25 10.60
C GLU A 138 4.34 -9.37 9.71
N LEU A 139 4.65 -9.35 8.41
CA LEU A 139 4.23 -10.37 7.46
C LEU A 139 4.96 -11.72 7.64
N LEU A 140 6.09 -11.76 8.33
CA LEU A 140 6.75 -13.01 8.75
C LEU A 140 5.99 -13.74 9.85
N ASN A 141 5.07 -13.06 10.57
CA ASN A 141 4.30 -13.68 11.62
C ASN A 141 3.26 -14.66 11.05
N GLU A 142 2.95 -15.71 11.80
CA GLU A 142 1.90 -16.67 11.44
C GLU A 142 0.51 -16.00 11.35
N HIS A 143 0.27 -15.04 12.23
CA HIS A 143 -0.92 -14.19 12.26
C HIS A 143 -0.48 -12.73 12.21
N PRO A 144 -0.23 -12.16 11.02
CA PRO A 144 0.18 -10.77 10.89
C PRO A 144 -0.94 -9.84 11.33
N HIS A 145 -0.59 -8.76 12.04
CA HIS A 145 -1.55 -7.73 12.44
C HIS A 145 -1.82 -6.81 11.24
N LYS A 146 -2.85 -7.14 10.46
CA LYS A 146 -3.17 -6.53 9.16
C LYS A 146 -3.48 -5.03 9.28
N LEU A 147 -4.15 -4.63 10.38
CA LEU A 147 -4.43 -3.23 10.65
C LEU A 147 -3.14 -2.40 10.79
N ASP A 148 -2.12 -2.93 11.48
CA ASP A 148 -0.84 -2.24 11.62
C ASP A 148 -0.10 -2.17 10.28
N VAL A 149 -0.12 -3.24 9.49
CA VAL A 149 0.44 -3.25 8.13
C VAL A 149 -0.23 -2.16 7.27
N GLY A 150 -1.56 -2.09 7.27
CA GLY A 150 -2.32 -1.03 6.58
C GLY A 150 -1.94 0.38 7.04
N ARG A 151 -1.78 0.58 8.36
CA ARG A 151 -1.32 1.85 8.96
C ARG A 151 0.10 2.22 8.52
N PHE A 152 1.00 1.25 8.37
CA PHE A 152 2.37 1.49 7.93
C PHE A 152 2.42 1.89 6.47
N TYR A 153 1.69 1.20 5.60
CA TYR A 153 1.56 1.61 4.20
C TYR A 153 0.95 3.01 4.03
N LEU A 154 -0.07 3.35 4.80
CA LEU A 154 -0.63 4.70 4.78
C LEU A 154 0.42 5.76 5.13
N ARG A 155 1.29 5.50 6.12
CA ARG A 155 2.38 6.42 6.48
C ARG A 155 3.45 6.51 5.40
N ILE A 156 3.74 5.42 4.70
CA ILE A 156 4.61 5.44 3.52
C ILE A 156 4.00 6.32 2.43
N ALA A 157 2.68 6.22 2.19
CA ALA A 157 2.00 7.10 1.24
C ALA A 157 2.12 8.58 1.62
N TRP A 158 1.99 8.92 2.91
CA TRP A 158 2.20 10.29 3.40
C TRP A 158 3.63 10.78 3.20
N LEU A 159 4.64 9.92 3.41
CA LEU A 159 6.04 10.25 3.14
C LEU A 159 6.27 10.56 1.65
N TYR A 160 5.72 9.75 0.76
CA TYR A 160 5.80 10.02 -0.68
C TYR A 160 5.11 11.34 -1.06
N ARG A 161 3.92 11.60 -0.54
CA ARG A 161 3.18 12.85 -0.80
C ARG A 161 3.96 14.08 -0.37
N GLU A 162 4.56 14.05 0.81
CA GLU A 162 5.37 15.15 1.32
C GLU A 162 6.63 15.37 0.49
N GLN A 163 7.30 14.29 0.07
CA GLN A 163 8.50 14.36 -0.77
C GLN A 163 8.23 14.97 -2.14
N LEU A 164 7.08 14.68 -2.73
CA LEU A 164 6.75 15.08 -4.09
C LEU A 164 6.09 16.46 -4.18
N GLY A 165 5.51 16.95 -3.08
CA GLY A 165 4.71 18.16 -3.07
C GLY A 165 3.39 18.02 -3.85
N GLU A 166 2.53 19.03 -3.79
CA GLU A 166 1.19 18.98 -4.41
C GLU A 166 1.20 18.89 -5.96
N SER A 167 2.33 19.22 -6.61
CA SER A 167 2.43 19.29 -8.08
C SER A 167 2.48 17.91 -8.78
N ASN A 168 2.61 16.81 -8.05
CA ASN A 168 2.84 15.47 -8.61
C ASN A 168 1.64 14.52 -8.57
N VAL A 169 0.49 14.95 -8.08
CA VAL A 169 -0.75 14.14 -8.05
C VAL A 169 -1.12 13.66 -9.46
N THR A 170 -0.98 14.52 -10.46
CA THR A 170 -1.33 14.21 -11.86
C THR A 170 -0.40 13.16 -12.48
N THR A 171 0.90 13.22 -12.19
CA THR A 171 1.89 12.25 -12.73
C THR A 171 1.71 10.88 -12.08
N SER A 172 1.46 10.83 -10.79
CA SER A 172 1.13 9.61 -10.07
C SER A 172 -0.13 8.96 -10.64
N GLN A 173 -1.20 9.70 -10.87
CA GLN A 173 -2.44 9.20 -11.49
C GLN A 173 -2.21 8.58 -12.87
N SER A 174 -1.34 9.16 -13.69
CA SER A 174 -1.04 8.66 -15.04
C SER A 174 -0.30 7.33 -15.00
N VAL A 175 0.68 7.16 -14.10
CA VAL A 175 1.40 5.88 -13.88
C VAL A 175 0.43 4.78 -13.45
N HIS A 176 -0.56 5.11 -12.64
CA HIS A 176 -1.53 4.13 -12.14
C HIS A 176 -2.54 3.72 -13.19
N PHE A 177 -3.01 4.68 -13.96
CA PHE A 177 -3.88 4.39 -15.09
C PHE A 177 -3.22 3.39 -16.05
N ALA A 178 -1.90 3.57 -16.33
CA ALA A 178 -1.14 2.62 -17.13
C ALA A 178 -1.10 1.22 -16.51
N HIS A 179 -0.83 1.13 -15.20
CA HIS A 179 -0.80 -0.16 -14.50
C HIS A 179 -2.17 -0.84 -14.42
N ASP A 180 -3.25 -0.09 -14.16
CA ASP A 180 -4.61 -0.64 -14.14
C ASP A 180 -5.03 -1.15 -15.53
N ILE A 181 -4.62 -0.47 -16.61
CA ILE A 181 -4.82 -0.94 -17.98
C ILE A 181 -4.04 -2.23 -18.23
N GLU A 182 -2.76 -2.33 -17.83
CA GLU A 182 -1.97 -3.55 -17.97
C GLU A 182 -2.62 -4.74 -17.25
N LYS A 183 -3.11 -4.52 -16.03
CA LYS A 183 -3.80 -5.56 -15.24
C LYS A 183 -5.11 -5.99 -15.90
N ALA A 184 -5.92 -5.02 -16.34
CA ALA A 184 -7.17 -5.31 -17.06
C ALA A 184 -6.91 -6.08 -18.36
N TYR A 185 -5.86 -5.71 -19.08
CA TYR A 185 -5.41 -6.41 -20.28
C TYR A 185 -5.00 -7.87 -20.00
N ALA A 186 -4.22 -8.11 -18.93
CA ALA A 186 -3.83 -9.47 -18.54
C ALA A 186 -5.05 -10.34 -18.19
N GLN A 187 -6.06 -9.77 -17.51
CA GLN A 187 -7.33 -10.46 -17.21
C GLN A 187 -8.13 -10.77 -18.47
N LEU A 188 -8.21 -9.83 -19.41
CA LEU A 188 -8.90 -10.03 -20.69
C LEU A 188 -8.24 -11.14 -21.51
N LYS A 189 -6.92 -11.14 -21.60
CA LYS A 189 -6.13 -12.19 -22.26
C LYS A 189 -6.41 -13.57 -21.65
N GLN A 190 -6.40 -13.68 -20.32
CA GLN A 190 -6.72 -14.93 -19.64
C GLN A 190 -8.14 -15.41 -19.91
N ALA A 191 -9.12 -14.50 -19.91
CA ALA A 191 -10.51 -14.83 -20.21
C ALA A 191 -10.68 -15.33 -21.65
N ARG A 192 -10.01 -14.69 -22.62
CA ARG A 192 -10.00 -15.12 -24.03
C ARG A 192 -9.38 -16.52 -24.18
N ASP A 193 -8.21 -16.76 -23.57
CA ASP A 193 -7.53 -18.05 -23.67
C ASP A 193 -8.37 -19.19 -23.07
N THR A 194 -9.07 -18.90 -21.97
CA THR A 194 -10.04 -19.83 -21.37
C THR A 194 -11.21 -20.10 -22.33
N LEU A 195 -11.74 -19.06 -22.96
CA LEU A 195 -12.84 -19.21 -23.93
C LEU A 195 -12.40 -20.02 -25.15
N ALA A 196 -11.21 -19.75 -25.70
CA ALA A 196 -10.65 -20.51 -26.82
C ALA A 196 -10.50 -21.99 -26.48
N THR A 197 -10.01 -22.32 -25.29
CA THR A 197 -9.90 -23.68 -24.80
C THR A 197 -11.26 -24.36 -24.68
N ASN A 198 -12.27 -23.67 -24.13
CA ASN A 198 -13.62 -24.20 -23.97
C ASN A 198 -14.28 -24.44 -25.33
N VAL A 199 -14.13 -23.53 -26.30
CA VAL A 199 -14.64 -23.71 -27.67
C VAL A 199 -14.02 -24.93 -28.35
N SER A 200 -12.70 -25.14 -28.19
CA SER A 200 -12.02 -26.33 -28.70
C SER A 200 -12.56 -27.62 -28.07
N ASN A 201 -12.65 -27.66 -26.74
CA ASN A 201 -13.14 -28.82 -26.00
C ASN A 201 -14.59 -29.20 -26.41
N VAL A 202 -15.47 -28.20 -26.56
CA VAL A 202 -16.85 -28.41 -26.99
C VAL A 202 -16.90 -28.92 -28.43
N SER A 203 -16.05 -28.38 -29.32
CA SER A 203 -15.94 -28.84 -30.71
C SER A 203 -15.54 -30.33 -30.78
N ASP A 204 -14.54 -30.71 -29.98
CA ASP A 204 -14.04 -32.08 -29.92
C ASP A 204 -15.08 -33.05 -29.33
N LEU A 205 -15.84 -32.64 -28.31
CA LEU A 205 -16.92 -33.40 -27.72
C LEU A 205 -18.07 -33.63 -28.74
N VAL A 206 -18.45 -32.60 -29.50
CA VAL A 206 -19.46 -32.70 -30.54
C VAL A 206 -19.00 -33.64 -31.68
N ALA A 207 -17.79 -33.47 -32.17
CA ALA A 207 -17.23 -34.33 -33.20
C ALA A 207 -17.22 -35.80 -32.75
N THR A 208 -16.89 -36.07 -31.49
CA THR A 208 -16.89 -37.42 -30.91
C THR A 208 -18.30 -37.97 -30.72
N ALA A 209 -19.24 -37.18 -30.22
CA ALA A 209 -20.63 -37.61 -29.94
C ALA A 209 -21.42 -37.95 -31.21
N PHE A 210 -21.11 -37.32 -32.33
CA PHE A 210 -21.79 -37.52 -33.62
C PHE A 210 -21.03 -38.45 -34.57
N SER A 211 -19.83 -38.90 -34.21
CA SER A 211 -19.10 -39.89 -35.02
C SER A 211 -19.87 -41.24 -35.05
N GLY A 212 -20.30 -41.66 -36.24
CA GLY A 212 -20.96 -42.97 -36.47
C GLY A 212 -22.47 -43.01 -36.41
N ARG A 213 -23.18 -41.88 -36.35
CA ARG A 213 -24.64 -41.79 -36.43
C ARG A 213 -25.12 -41.30 -37.80
N GLU A 214 -25.76 -42.14 -38.60
CA GLU A 214 -26.46 -41.74 -39.85
C GLU A 214 -27.59 -40.74 -39.53
N GLY A 215 -27.58 -39.59 -40.16
CA GLY A 215 -28.57 -38.50 -39.98
C GLY A 215 -28.17 -37.41 -39.01
N ALA A 216 -27.11 -37.56 -38.22
CA ALA A 216 -26.60 -36.52 -37.33
C ALA A 216 -25.53 -35.62 -38.00
N MET A 217 -25.13 -35.97 -39.24
CA MET A 217 -24.06 -35.27 -39.96
C MET A 217 -24.40 -33.80 -40.27
N GLU A 218 -25.66 -33.50 -40.60
CA GLU A 218 -26.07 -32.13 -40.97
C GLU A 218 -26.07 -31.18 -39.77
N GLN A 219 -26.58 -31.61 -38.61
CA GLN A 219 -26.57 -30.83 -37.36
C GLN A 219 -25.15 -30.65 -36.78
N SER A 220 -24.30 -31.68 -36.91
CA SER A 220 -22.92 -31.58 -36.48
C SER A 220 -22.09 -30.62 -37.36
N ALA A 221 -22.37 -30.64 -38.68
CA ALA A 221 -21.71 -29.73 -39.62
C ALA A 221 -22.03 -28.24 -39.36
N GLU A 222 -23.28 -27.93 -39.01
CA GLU A 222 -23.71 -26.58 -38.64
C GLU A 222 -23.04 -26.10 -37.36
N PHE A 223 -22.98 -26.95 -36.33
CA PHE A 223 -22.30 -26.64 -35.08
C PHE A 223 -20.78 -26.44 -35.28
N LEU A 224 -20.13 -27.34 -36.04
CA LEU A 224 -18.71 -27.22 -36.36
C LEU A 224 -18.38 -25.93 -37.16
N SER A 225 -19.30 -25.54 -38.06
CA SER A 225 -19.20 -24.27 -38.78
C SER A 225 -19.24 -23.06 -37.84
N VAL A 226 -20.16 -23.06 -36.87
CA VAL A 226 -20.23 -21.99 -35.86
C VAL A 226 -18.99 -21.99 -34.97
N ALA A 227 -18.49 -23.15 -34.59
CA ALA A 227 -17.26 -23.27 -33.80
C ALA A 227 -16.03 -22.73 -34.55
N GLU A 228 -15.94 -22.94 -35.87
CA GLU A 228 -14.87 -22.43 -36.71
C GLU A 228 -14.95 -20.92 -36.89
N ILE A 229 -16.16 -20.36 -37.03
CA ILE A 229 -16.35 -18.89 -37.00
C ILE A 229 -15.90 -18.30 -35.65
N LEU A 230 -16.26 -18.95 -34.53
CA LEU A 230 -15.82 -18.51 -33.19
C LEU A 230 -14.30 -18.56 -33.04
N LYS A 231 -13.64 -19.61 -33.52
CA LYS A 231 -12.16 -19.71 -33.50
C LYS A 231 -11.53 -18.62 -34.33
N THR A 232 -12.08 -18.33 -35.51
CA THR A 232 -11.58 -17.24 -36.38
C THR A 232 -11.72 -15.88 -35.69
N ASN A 233 -12.88 -15.60 -35.08
CA ASN A 233 -13.11 -14.36 -34.35
C ASN A 233 -12.17 -14.23 -33.11
N LEU A 234 -11.92 -15.32 -32.40
CA LEU A 234 -10.98 -15.33 -31.27
C LEU A 234 -9.54 -15.07 -31.74
N THR A 235 -9.17 -15.56 -32.93
CA THR A 235 -7.85 -15.25 -33.52
C THR A 235 -7.74 -13.77 -33.90
N GLN A 236 -8.78 -13.18 -34.49
CA GLN A 236 -8.81 -11.74 -34.80
C GLN A 236 -8.77 -10.89 -33.52
N ILE A 237 -9.47 -11.28 -32.48
CA ILE A 237 -9.38 -10.62 -31.15
C ILE A 237 -7.95 -10.71 -30.62
N ALA A 238 -7.26 -11.85 -30.76
CA ALA A 238 -5.88 -12.00 -30.34
C ALA A 238 -4.91 -11.04 -31.07
N GLU A 239 -5.13 -10.85 -32.36
CA GLU A 239 -4.33 -9.89 -33.16
C GLU A 239 -4.57 -8.43 -32.71
N GLN A 240 -5.83 -8.08 -32.47
CA GLN A 240 -6.19 -6.75 -31.94
C GLN A 240 -5.65 -6.52 -30.53
N GLU A 241 -5.66 -7.54 -29.68
CA GLU A 241 -5.05 -7.47 -28.35
C GLU A 241 -3.55 -7.28 -28.40
N ALA A 242 -2.84 -7.93 -29.35
CA ALA A 242 -1.41 -7.71 -29.51
C ALA A 242 -1.06 -6.26 -29.88
N ALA A 243 -1.88 -5.65 -30.76
CA ALA A 243 -1.75 -4.24 -31.12
C ALA A 243 -2.04 -3.31 -29.92
N LEU A 244 -3.06 -3.64 -29.13
CA LEU A 244 -3.41 -2.91 -27.91
C LEU A 244 -2.30 -3.02 -26.87
N ALA A 245 -1.71 -4.20 -26.68
CA ALA A 245 -0.58 -4.41 -25.77
C ALA A 245 0.62 -3.53 -26.13
N ALA A 246 0.96 -3.43 -27.43
CA ALA A 246 2.03 -2.55 -27.89
C ALA A 246 1.72 -1.08 -27.58
N THR A 247 0.47 -0.66 -27.76
CA THR A 247 0.03 0.71 -27.44
C THR A 247 0.12 1.00 -25.94
N ILE A 248 -0.33 0.05 -25.09
CA ILE A 248 -0.26 0.16 -23.63
C ILE A 248 1.20 0.26 -23.16
N ALA A 249 2.08 -0.59 -23.69
CA ALA A 249 3.50 -0.56 -23.37
C ALA A 249 4.15 0.79 -23.78
N GLN A 250 3.79 1.32 -24.95
CA GLN A 250 4.25 2.63 -25.40
C GLN A 250 3.72 3.77 -24.53
N MET A 251 2.47 3.71 -24.09
CA MET A 251 1.89 4.68 -23.16
C MET A 251 2.60 4.61 -21.81
N GLY A 252 2.84 3.41 -21.28
CA GLY A 252 3.58 3.20 -20.03
C GLY A 252 4.98 3.80 -20.11
N GLN A 253 5.70 3.56 -21.20
CA GLN A 253 7.02 4.14 -21.43
C GLN A 253 6.97 5.67 -21.52
N THR A 254 5.98 6.23 -22.23
CA THR A 254 5.81 7.68 -22.35
C THR A 254 5.50 8.33 -20.99
N VAL A 255 4.67 7.69 -20.18
CA VAL A 255 4.36 8.16 -18.82
C VAL A 255 5.60 8.10 -17.93
N GLU A 256 6.38 7.02 -18.02
CA GLU A 256 7.62 6.85 -17.26
C GLU A 256 8.68 7.88 -17.67
N ASP A 257 8.87 8.11 -18.97
CA ASP A 257 9.81 9.10 -19.48
C ASP A 257 9.41 10.54 -19.11
N ASN A 258 8.12 10.87 -19.18
CA ASN A 258 7.62 12.16 -18.72
C ASN A 258 7.76 12.32 -17.21
N SER A 259 7.54 11.26 -16.44
CA SER A 259 7.78 11.25 -15.00
C SER A 259 9.26 11.53 -14.71
N ARG A 260 10.18 10.86 -15.40
CA ARG A 260 11.63 11.09 -15.26
C ARG A 260 12.02 12.54 -15.60
N VAL A 261 11.47 13.11 -16.66
CA VAL A 261 11.74 14.51 -17.05
C VAL A 261 11.23 15.49 -15.99
N LEU A 262 10.06 15.25 -15.42
CA LEU A 262 9.49 16.09 -14.36
C LEU A 262 10.29 15.98 -13.05
N HIS A 263 10.83 14.80 -12.75
CA HIS A 263 11.70 14.57 -11.59
C HIS A 263 13.12 15.11 -11.81
N HIS A 264 13.55 15.30 -13.06
CA HIS A 264 14.85 15.88 -13.44
C HIS A 264 14.80 17.41 -13.57
N ARG A 265 13.76 18.09 -13.10
CA ARG A 265 13.80 19.54 -12.98
C ARG A 265 14.95 19.89 -12.04
N PRO A 266 16.04 20.54 -12.51
CA PRO A 266 17.15 20.87 -11.64
C PRO A 266 16.61 21.77 -10.55
N GLU A 267 16.55 21.27 -9.34
CA GLU A 267 16.47 22.13 -8.17
C GLU A 267 17.70 23.05 -8.24
N SER A 268 17.44 24.29 -8.55
CA SER A 268 18.47 25.31 -8.54
C SER A 268 19.11 25.33 -7.15
N GLY A 269 20.21 24.59 -7.00
CA GLY A 269 21.07 24.72 -5.84
C GLY A 269 21.44 23.47 -5.07
N ARG A 270 21.03 22.24 -5.42
CA ARG A 270 21.57 21.03 -4.76
C ARG A 270 22.39 20.19 -5.74
N GLN A 271 23.67 20.10 -5.43
CA GLN A 271 24.67 19.30 -6.09
C GLN A 271 24.33 17.81 -6.06
N GLY A 272 24.44 17.17 -7.24
CA GLY A 272 24.72 15.73 -7.41
C GLY A 272 23.58 14.82 -7.03
N THR A 273 23.17 13.97 -7.94
CA THR A 273 22.41 12.73 -7.67
C THR A 273 23.18 11.92 -6.64
N ILE A 274 22.83 12.08 -5.37
CA ILE A 274 23.37 11.25 -4.30
C ILE A 274 22.67 9.89 -4.46
N GLY A 275 23.42 8.93 -5.02
CA GLY A 275 22.94 7.56 -5.13
C GLY A 275 22.52 7.00 -3.77
N PHE A 276 21.49 6.18 -3.72
CA PHE A 276 21.02 5.57 -2.49
C PHE A 276 21.74 4.23 -2.28
N GLY A 277 22.69 4.21 -1.36
CA GLY A 277 23.35 2.98 -0.90
C GLY A 277 23.92 2.11 -2.02
N GLY A 278 24.51 2.70 -3.08
CA GLY A 278 25.08 1.99 -4.23
C GLY A 278 24.15 1.87 -5.43
N TYR A 279 22.94 2.41 -5.37
CA TYR A 279 21.99 2.52 -6.47
C TYR A 279 21.95 3.96 -7.02
N PRO A 280 21.59 4.16 -8.31
CA PRO A 280 21.50 5.49 -8.89
C PRO A 280 20.49 6.41 -8.18
N SER A 281 19.38 5.82 -7.69
CA SER A 281 18.34 6.52 -6.94
C SER A 281 17.72 5.63 -5.87
N PHE A 282 16.92 6.23 -4.97
CA PHE A 282 16.10 5.49 -4.02
C PHE A 282 15.01 4.66 -4.73
N GLU A 283 14.46 5.17 -5.81
CA GLU A 283 13.48 4.45 -6.63
C GLU A 283 14.10 3.20 -7.28
N ASP A 284 15.31 3.29 -7.86
CA ASP A 284 16.01 2.13 -8.42
C ASP A 284 16.29 1.07 -7.35
N PHE A 285 16.63 1.50 -6.15
CA PHE A 285 16.76 0.59 -5.01
C PHE A 285 15.44 -0.13 -4.71
N LEU A 286 14.32 0.61 -4.62
CA LEU A 286 13.01 0.00 -4.35
C LEU A 286 12.53 -0.92 -5.48
N ARG A 287 12.81 -0.59 -6.74
CA ARG A 287 12.56 -1.48 -7.89
C ARG A 287 13.30 -2.81 -7.71
N GLN A 288 14.56 -2.77 -7.26
CA GLN A 288 15.31 -3.98 -6.98
C GLN A 288 14.75 -4.75 -5.77
N VAL A 289 14.28 -4.08 -4.73
CA VAL A 289 13.56 -4.73 -3.62
C VAL A 289 12.30 -5.42 -4.14
N LYS A 290 11.51 -4.73 -4.97
CA LYS A 290 10.25 -5.23 -5.53
C LYS A 290 10.41 -6.50 -6.38
N THR A 291 11.55 -6.69 -7.06
CA THR A 291 11.82 -7.95 -7.78
C THR A 291 11.91 -9.18 -6.87
N ARG A 292 12.19 -8.99 -5.59
CA ARG A 292 12.32 -10.06 -4.59
C ARG A 292 11.15 -10.12 -3.61
N TRP A 293 10.47 -9.01 -3.44
CA TRP A 293 9.36 -8.83 -2.51
C TRP A 293 8.34 -7.86 -3.12
N GLU A 294 7.29 -8.41 -3.69
CA GLU A 294 6.27 -7.68 -4.45
C GLU A 294 5.56 -6.56 -3.67
N PHE A 295 5.53 -6.69 -2.34
CA PHE A 295 4.86 -5.73 -1.43
C PHE A 295 5.64 -4.42 -1.22
N ALA A 296 6.79 -4.21 -1.89
CA ALA A 296 7.51 -2.94 -1.84
C ALA A 296 6.81 -1.88 -2.71
N PRO A 297 6.24 -0.80 -2.16
CA PRO A 297 5.61 0.27 -2.93
C PRO A 297 6.67 1.16 -3.56
N LEU A 298 6.46 1.55 -4.82
CA LEU A 298 7.38 2.43 -5.54
C LEU A 298 6.98 3.91 -5.47
N ASN A 299 5.75 4.19 -5.07
CA ASN A 299 5.16 5.51 -5.05
C ASN A 299 3.99 5.60 -4.06
N GLU A 300 3.39 6.78 -3.94
CA GLU A 300 2.23 7.01 -3.07
C GLU A 300 1.07 6.07 -3.36
N HIS A 301 0.75 5.87 -4.61
CA HIS A 301 -0.40 5.07 -4.99
C HIS A 301 -0.22 3.58 -4.68
N ASP A 302 0.95 3.00 -4.98
CA ASP A 302 1.26 1.62 -4.58
C ASP A 302 1.05 1.46 -3.06
N ALA A 303 1.53 2.44 -2.28
CA ALA A 303 1.38 2.42 -0.84
C ALA A 303 -0.09 2.53 -0.39
N LEU A 304 -0.87 3.42 -1.02
CA LEU A 304 -2.31 3.54 -0.77
C LEU A 304 -3.06 2.27 -1.16
N PHE A 305 -2.69 1.65 -2.29
CA PHE A 305 -3.27 0.39 -2.73
C PHE A 305 -3.09 -0.71 -1.68
N TYR A 306 -1.85 -0.93 -1.22
CA TYR A 306 -1.59 -1.90 -0.15
C TYR A 306 -2.29 -1.53 1.15
N ALA A 307 -2.32 -0.25 1.53
CA ALA A 307 -3.05 0.20 2.70
C ALA A 307 -4.54 -0.21 2.64
N ILE A 308 -5.21 0.03 1.51
CA ILE A 308 -6.61 -0.35 1.29
C ILE A 308 -6.80 -1.86 1.49
N GLU A 309 -5.99 -2.69 0.83
CA GLU A 309 -6.17 -4.14 0.88
C GLU A 309 -5.95 -4.69 2.31
N PHE A 310 -4.95 -4.18 3.04
CA PHE A 310 -4.72 -4.57 4.43
C PHE A 310 -5.80 -4.05 5.39
N TYR A 311 -6.30 -2.83 5.22
CA TYR A 311 -7.44 -2.32 6.01
C TYR A 311 -8.70 -3.14 5.76
N LYS A 312 -8.98 -3.52 4.51
CA LYS A 312 -10.12 -4.38 4.16
C LYS A 312 -9.99 -5.74 4.83
N SER A 313 -8.82 -6.38 4.69
CA SER A 313 -8.56 -7.68 5.29
C SER A 313 -8.67 -7.65 6.83
N ALA A 314 -8.22 -6.56 7.49
CA ALA A 314 -8.38 -6.37 8.93
C ALA A 314 -9.86 -6.19 9.33
N LEU A 315 -10.65 -5.50 8.49
CA LEU A 315 -12.08 -5.29 8.72
C LEU A 315 -12.86 -6.60 8.56
N GLU A 316 -12.51 -7.42 7.58
CA GLU A 316 -13.14 -8.72 7.31
C GLU A 316 -12.84 -9.74 8.40
N ASP A 317 -11.63 -9.77 8.93
CA ASP A 317 -11.23 -10.64 10.04
C ASP A 317 -12.04 -10.38 11.33
N GLY A 318 -12.49 -9.14 11.54
CA GLY A 318 -13.34 -8.73 12.67
C GLY A 318 -12.71 -8.82 14.07
N HIS A 319 -11.48 -9.31 14.17
CA HIS A 319 -10.77 -9.48 15.46
C HIS A 319 -9.83 -8.31 15.78
N GLU A 320 -9.27 -7.67 14.76
CA GLU A 320 -8.27 -6.60 14.92
C GLU A 320 -8.91 -5.22 15.10
N ILE A 321 -10.10 -5.02 14.59
CA ILE A 321 -10.80 -3.73 14.60
C ILE A 321 -11.96 -3.80 15.60
N GLN A 322 -11.84 -3.02 16.67
CA GLN A 322 -12.91 -2.89 17.66
C GLN A 322 -14.13 -2.17 17.05
N GLN A 323 -15.32 -2.66 17.40
CA GLN A 323 -16.57 -1.99 17.01
C GLN A 323 -16.64 -0.56 17.55
N GLY A 324 -17.35 0.31 16.84
CA GLY A 324 -17.52 1.71 17.19
C GLY A 324 -16.52 2.62 16.48
N ASN A 325 -15.87 3.54 17.18
CA ASN A 325 -15.04 4.57 16.58
C ASN A 325 -13.91 4.02 15.69
N GLN A 326 -13.25 2.94 16.11
CA GLN A 326 -12.16 2.34 15.34
C GLN A 326 -12.65 1.75 14.02
N GLN A 327 -13.78 1.05 14.05
CA GLN A 327 -14.43 0.50 12.85
C GLN A 327 -14.88 1.61 11.89
N ILE A 328 -15.53 2.66 12.41
CA ILE A 328 -15.98 3.80 11.61
C ILE A 328 -14.78 4.47 10.94
N GLN A 329 -13.67 4.66 11.67
CA GLN A 329 -12.45 5.26 11.14
C GLN A 329 -11.80 4.38 10.07
N ALA A 330 -11.68 3.08 10.30
CA ALA A 330 -11.11 2.15 9.32
C ALA A 330 -11.95 2.09 8.03
N THR A 331 -13.29 2.01 8.16
CA THR A 331 -14.22 2.01 7.04
C THR A 331 -14.12 3.32 6.23
N TYR A 332 -14.01 4.45 6.91
CA TYR A 332 -13.79 5.76 6.28
C TYR A 332 -12.44 5.80 5.53
N LEU A 333 -11.37 5.33 6.14
CA LEU A 333 -10.06 5.30 5.48
C LEU A 333 -10.11 4.45 4.22
N ILE A 334 -10.71 3.27 4.24
CA ILE A 334 -10.88 2.45 3.03
C ILE A 334 -11.60 3.28 1.94
N ALA A 335 -12.69 3.99 2.29
CA ALA A 335 -13.42 4.81 1.34
C ALA A 335 -12.57 5.94 0.75
N GLU A 336 -11.91 6.71 1.60
CA GLU A 336 -11.11 7.87 1.18
C GLU A 336 -9.88 7.45 0.37
N LEU A 337 -9.17 6.40 0.80
CA LEU A 337 -8.03 5.88 0.07
C LEU A 337 -8.44 5.30 -1.28
N SER A 338 -9.57 4.56 -1.36
CA SER A 338 -10.13 4.07 -2.62
C SER A 338 -10.47 5.22 -3.58
N ARG A 339 -11.04 6.32 -3.08
CA ARG A 339 -11.28 7.53 -3.87
C ARG A 339 -9.98 8.11 -4.43
N ARG A 340 -8.92 8.18 -3.61
CA ARG A 340 -7.60 8.71 -4.02
C ARG A 340 -6.93 7.88 -5.10
N VAL A 341 -7.17 6.57 -5.12
CA VAL A 341 -6.68 5.69 -6.19
C VAL A 341 -7.71 5.47 -7.31
N SER A 342 -8.70 6.38 -7.42
CA SER A 342 -9.73 6.37 -8.48
C SER A 342 -10.63 5.13 -8.50
N ARG A 343 -10.70 4.36 -7.40
CA ARG A 343 -11.66 3.26 -7.23
C ARG A 343 -13.02 3.81 -6.75
N ASN A 344 -13.62 4.71 -7.55
CA ASN A 344 -14.75 5.53 -7.14
C ASN A 344 -16.01 4.70 -6.78
N VAL A 345 -16.24 3.57 -7.41
CA VAL A 345 -17.37 2.67 -7.10
C VAL A 345 -17.20 2.04 -5.73
N GLU A 346 -16.02 1.51 -5.44
CA GLU A 346 -15.67 0.95 -4.14
C GLU A 346 -15.71 2.03 -3.05
N ALA A 347 -15.13 3.20 -3.32
CA ALA A 347 -15.18 4.35 -2.41
C ALA A 347 -16.62 4.73 -2.02
N LYS A 348 -17.54 4.80 -2.99
CA LYS A 348 -18.98 5.06 -2.75
C LYS A 348 -19.58 4.07 -1.77
N GLN A 349 -19.30 2.78 -1.94
CA GLN A 349 -19.81 1.74 -1.06
C GLN A 349 -19.33 1.93 0.39
N TYR A 350 -18.01 2.15 0.58
CA TYR A 350 -17.44 2.33 1.90
C TYR A 350 -17.81 3.68 2.54
N PHE A 351 -17.98 4.77 1.78
CA PHE A 351 -18.55 6.02 2.33
C PHE A 351 -19.96 5.80 2.87
N ASN A 352 -20.82 5.09 2.15
CA ASN A 352 -22.18 4.78 2.61
C ASN A 352 -22.15 3.92 3.88
N ASN A 353 -21.26 2.92 3.95
CA ASN A 353 -21.09 2.09 5.13
C ASN A 353 -20.61 2.91 6.34
N THR A 354 -19.68 3.83 6.12
CA THR A 354 -19.18 4.75 7.16
C THR A 354 -20.29 5.62 7.71
N ILE A 355 -21.09 6.24 6.83
CA ILE A 355 -22.20 7.11 7.22
C ILE A 355 -23.22 6.33 8.04
N LYS A 356 -23.61 5.15 7.57
CA LYS A 356 -24.58 4.29 8.26
C LYS A 356 -24.07 3.86 9.64
N ALA A 357 -22.85 3.36 9.72
CA ALA A 357 -22.24 2.92 10.98
C ALA A 357 -22.06 4.10 11.95
N GLY A 358 -21.62 5.26 11.45
CA GLY A 358 -21.44 6.47 12.23
C GLY A 358 -22.75 6.99 12.80
N GLN A 359 -23.81 7.07 12.00
CA GLN A 359 -25.14 7.51 12.45
C GLN A 359 -25.71 6.56 13.51
N GLN A 360 -25.59 5.24 13.31
CA GLN A 360 -26.04 4.25 14.29
C GLN A 360 -25.27 4.40 15.61
N PHE A 361 -23.93 4.51 15.55
CA PHE A 361 -23.10 4.66 16.74
C PHE A 361 -23.42 5.95 17.52
N ILE A 362 -23.64 7.07 16.80
CA ILE A 362 -24.01 8.35 17.41
C ILE A 362 -25.41 8.24 18.08
N PHE A 363 -26.37 7.57 17.45
CA PHE A 363 -27.70 7.36 18.00
C PHE A 363 -27.65 6.51 19.26
N ASP A 364 -26.92 5.39 19.25
CA ASP A 364 -26.81 4.47 20.38
C ASP A 364 -26.09 5.09 21.58
N ASN A 365 -25.20 6.07 21.33
CA ASN A 365 -24.39 6.74 22.35
C ASN A 365 -24.73 8.23 22.52
N ARG A 366 -25.97 8.67 22.19
CA ARG A 366 -26.39 10.08 22.15
C ARG A 366 -26.22 10.84 23.48
N GLY A 367 -26.13 10.14 24.61
CA GLY A 367 -25.88 10.74 25.92
C GLY A 367 -24.42 11.02 26.23
N ASP A 368 -23.48 10.49 25.43
CA ASP A 368 -22.03 10.64 25.63
C ASP A 368 -21.39 11.42 24.48
N GLN A 369 -21.26 12.73 24.67
CA GLN A 369 -20.68 13.63 23.66
C GLN A 369 -19.21 13.31 23.39
N THR A 370 -18.44 12.93 24.40
CA THR A 370 -17.02 12.62 24.27
C THR A 370 -16.84 11.37 23.41
N ARG A 371 -17.62 10.33 23.65
CA ARG A 371 -17.58 9.09 22.89
C ARG A 371 -18.00 9.26 21.44
N THR A 372 -18.98 10.15 21.16
CA THR A 372 -19.52 10.36 19.81
C THR A 372 -18.78 11.42 19.00
N ALA A 373 -17.89 12.23 19.58
CA ALA A 373 -17.22 13.34 18.90
C ALA A 373 -16.44 12.89 17.65
N LEU A 374 -15.67 11.83 17.76
CA LEU A 374 -14.90 11.29 16.65
C LEU A 374 -15.81 10.75 15.54
N ALA A 375 -16.83 9.97 15.90
CA ALA A 375 -17.79 9.42 14.94
C ALA A 375 -18.52 10.53 14.18
N LYS A 376 -18.91 11.63 14.84
CA LYS A 376 -19.52 12.81 14.19
C LYS A 376 -18.58 13.40 13.15
N LYS A 377 -17.33 13.70 13.54
CA LYS A 377 -16.31 14.26 12.64
C LYS A 377 -16.09 13.37 11.41
N ILE A 378 -15.95 12.05 11.61
CA ILE A 378 -15.71 11.10 10.51
C ILE A 378 -16.95 11.00 9.61
N THR A 379 -18.17 11.00 10.18
CA THR A 379 -19.40 10.96 9.39
C THR A 379 -19.56 12.22 8.52
N GLU A 380 -19.21 13.40 9.03
CA GLU A 380 -19.20 14.66 8.27
C GLU A 380 -18.19 14.60 7.12
N LEU A 381 -16.96 14.11 7.38
CA LEU A 381 -15.97 13.90 6.33
C LEU A 381 -16.46 12.91 5.27
N ALA A 382 -17.06 11.79 5.67
CA ALA A 382 -17.61 10.80 4.76
C ALA A 382 -18.72 11.37 3.87
N LEU A 383 -19.58 12.23 4.41
CA LEU A 383 -20.61 12.92 3.64
C LEU A 383 -20.01 13.91 2.63
N ALA A 384 -19.01 14.68 3.03
CA ALA A 384 -18.34 15.64 2.16
C ALA A 384 -17.59 14.93 1.02
N GLN A 385 -16.70 13.96 1.34
CA GLN A 385 -15.92 13.25 0.35
C GLN A 385 -16.78 12.31 -0.51
N GLY A 386 -17.85 11.74 0.05
CA GLY A 386 -18.83 10.95 -0.70
C GLY A 386 -19.54 11.74 -1.80
N ARG A 387 -19.84 13.03 -1.57
CA ARG A 387 -20.41 13.93 -2.60
C ARG A 387 -19.39 14.19 -3.72
N THR A 388 -18.15 14.51 -3.36
CA THR A 388 -17.04 14.68 -4.34
C THR A 388 -16.84 13.43 -5.19
N ASN A 389 -16.86 12.24 -4.56
CA ASN A 389 -16.74 10.97 -5.25
C ASN A 389 -17.92 10.68 -6.21
N LEU A 390 -19.14 11.08 -5.83
CA LEU A 390 -20.31 10.92 -6.69
C LEU A 390 -20.24 11.83 -7.93
N ALA A 391 -19.72 13.06 -7.79
CA ALA A 391 -19.46 13.94 -8.92
C ALA A 391 -18.47 13.30 -9.91
N ALA A 392 -17.35 12.77 -9.39
CA ALA A 392 -16.38 12.07 -10.23
C ALA A 392 -16.95 10.83 -10.96
N ILE A 393 -17.87 10.08 -10.34
CA ILE A 393 -18.53 8.92 -11.00
C ILE A 393 -19.45 9.38 -12.15
N LYS A 394 -20.07 10.54 -12.04
CA LYS A 394 -20.99 11.05 -13.06
C LYS A 394 -20.29 11.69 -14.26
N GLY A 395 -18.99 11.93 -14.18
CA GLY A 395 -18.19 12.56 -15.23
C GLY A 395 -18.39 14.08 -15.32
N ASP A 396 -18.72 14.69 -14.18
CA ASP A 396 -18.84 16.14 -14.05
C ASP A 396 -17.47 16.79 -13.87
#